data_771ad0b5725198e0fc8e708106895fe6
#
_entry.id   771ad0b5725198e0fc8e708106895fe6
#
_cell.length_a   1.000
_cell.length_b   1.000
_cell.length_c   1.000
_cell.angle_alpha   90.00
_cell.angle_beta   90.00
_cell.angle_gamma   90.00
#
_symmetry.space_group_name_H-M   'P 1'
#
loop_
_entity.id
_entity.type
_entity.pdbx_description
1 polymer ?
#
loop_
_entity_poly.entity_id
_entity_poly.type
_entity_poly.pdbx_seq_one_letter_code
_entity_poly.pdbx_strand_id
1 'polypeptide(L)'
;ALITLFTAFIDLIVYLQMKEMGNTKEPSWRIVFYFTLFSTVLAFFGVFIFDGGFHMPHGEALWGVLGMGVFATLGQVANTRSFAYGNLLLSSLLGFSAIPFSLIIGVALFADHISWTSLAGVSMIVIAGLFATVHTKRTEKALANAQKEAEKAAAQ
;
A
#
# COMPACT_ATOMS: atom_id res chain seq x y z
N ALA A 1 -18.34 9.19 -0.09
CA ALA A 1 -17.95 8.97 -1.50
C ALA A 1 -16.98 10.03 -2.04
N LEU A 2 -17.29 11.35 -1.94
CA LEU A 2 -16.41 12.42 -2.47
C LEU A 2 -15.06 12.48 -1.74
N ILE A 3 -15.05 12.36 -0.41
CA ILE A 3 -13.82 12.37 0.40
C ILE A 3 -12.93 11.18 0.01
N THR A 4 -13.49 9.99 -0.17
CA THR A 4 -12.74 8.80 -0.56
C THR A 4 -12.13 8.95 -1.95
N LEU A 5 -12.86 9.54 -2.89
CA LEU A 5 -12.34 9.81 -4.24
C LEU A 5 -11.19 10.83 -4.21
N PHE A 6 -11.32 11.87 -3.39
CA PHE A 6 -10.26 12.86 -3.20
C PHE A 6 -9.01 12.25 -2.57
N THR A 7 -9.17 11.39 -1.56
CA THR A 7 -8.05 10.65 -0.94
C THR A 7 -7.34 9.76 -1.96
N ALA A 8 -8.09 9.02 -2.79
CA ALA A 8 -7.50 8.18 -3.82
C ALA A 8 -6.68 8.98 -4.85
N PHE A 9 -7.12 10.21 -5.18
CA PHE A 9 -6.36 11.09 -6.05
C PHE A 9 -5.05 11.57 -5.40
N ILE A 10 -5.09 11.91 -4.10
CA ILE A 10 -3.87 12.27 -3.35
C ILE A 10 -2.92 11.07 -3.28
N ASP A 11 -3.42 9.87 -3.00
CA ASP A 11 -2.62 8.65 -2.94
C ASP A 11 -1.88 8.38 -4.25
N LEU A 12 -2.55 8.61 -5.39
CA LEU A 12 -1.91 8.49 -6.71
C LEU A 12 -0.71 9.43 -6.83
N ILE A 13 -0.86 10.69 -6.43
CA ILE A 13 0.24 11.67 -6.46
C ILE A 13 1.39 11.20 -5.56
N VAL A 14 1.09 10.72 -4.35
CA VAL A 14 2.11 10.22 -3.41
C VAL A 14 2.88 9.02 -4.00
N TYR A 15 2.18 8.08 -4.64
CA TYR A 15 2.83 6.92 -5.27
C TYR A 15 3.73 7.30 -6.46
N LEU A 16 3.30 8.28 -7.26
CA LEU A 16 4.14 8.83 -8.34
C LEU A 16 5.39 9.51 -7.78
N GLN A 17 5.27 10.28 -6.71
CA GLN A 17 6.41 10.91 -6.04
C GLN A 17 7.36 9.86 -5.43
N MET A 18 6.84 8.79 -4.80
CA MET A 18 7.68 7.68 -4.31
C MET A 18 8.49 7.05 -5.44
N LYS A 19 7.89 6.87 -6.62
CA LYS A 19 8.59 6.35 -7.81
C LYS A 19 9.71 7.27 -8.25
N GLU A 20 9.46 8.58 -8.30
CA GLU A 20 10.47 9.59 -8.67
C GLU A 20 11.62 9.59 -7.66
N MET A 21 11.34 9.52 -6.36
CA MET A 21 12.36 9.44 -5.31
C MET A 21 13.21 8.17 -5.43
N GLY A 22 12.65 7.04 -5.91
CA GLY A 22 13.41 5.84 -6.23
C GLY A 22 14.49 6.06 -7.28
N ASN A 23 14.24 6.93 -8.26
CA ASN A 23 15.20 7.31 -9.30
C ASN A 23 16.38 8.14 -8.74
N THR A 24 16.17 8.91 -7.69
CA THR A 24 17.22 9.71 -7.02
C THR A 24 18.14 8.90 -6.11
N LYS A 25 17.92 7.56 -6.01
CA LYS A 25 18.67 6.65 -5.14
C LYS A 25 18.59 6.98 -3.64
N GLU A 26 17.57 7.75 -3.24
CA GLU A 26 17.34 8.00 -1.82
C GLU A 26 16.94 6.72 -1.09
N PRO A 27 17.52 6.44 0.08
CA PRO A 27 17.22 5.22 0.81
C PRO A 27 15.78 5.25 1.35
N SER A 28 15.02 4.17 1.13
CA SER A 28 13.60 4.07 1.50
C SER A 28 13.32 4.36 2.97
N TRP A 29 14.27 4.06 3.87
CA TRP A 29 14.09 4.33 5.30
C TRP A 29 14.01 5.84 5.60
N ARG A 30 14.71 6.69 4.83
CA ARG A 30 14.66 8.14 4.99
C ARG A 30 13.27 8.67 4.63
N ILE A 31 12.70 8.18 3.54
CA ILE A 31 11.34 8.54 3.11
C ILE A 31 10.33 8.17 4.20
N VAL A 32 10.40 6.92 4.70
CA VAL A 32 9.52 6.44 5.76
C VAL A 32 9.70 7.24 7.05
N PHE A 33 10.94 7.56 7.43
CA PHE A 33 11.23 8.33 8.63
C PHE A 33 10.58 9.72 8.60
N TYR A 34 10.78 10.49 7.53
CA TYR A 34 10.18 11.83 7.43
C TYR A 34 8.65 11.77 7.35
N PHE A 35 8.11 10.82 6.60
CA PHE A 35 6.66 10.61 6.54
C PHE A 35 6.07 10.29 7.91
N THR A 36 6.68 9.36 8.63
CA THR A 36 6.21 8.95 9.97
C THR A 36 6.36 10.09 10.98
N LEU A 37 7.50 10.81 10.96
CA LEU A 37 7.74 11.95 11.83
C LEU A 37 6.67 13.03 11.63
N PHE A 38 6.41 13.41 10.38
CA PHE A 38 5.41 14.44 10.07
C PHE A 38 4.00 14.00 10.45
N SER A 39 3.65 12.75 10.13
CA SER A 39 2.36 12.17 10.53
C SER A 39 2.18 12.11 12.05
N THR A 40 3.23 11.78 12.80
CA THR A 40 3.21 11.76 14.27
C THR A 40 2.98 13.14 14.85
N VAL A 41 3.67 14.15 14.32
CA VAL A 41 3.47 15.55 14.75
C VAL A 41 2.04 16.00 14.49
N LEU A 42 1.50 15.74 13.29
CA LEU A 42 0.10 16.08 12.96
C LEU A 42 -0.89 15.34 13.86
N ALA A 43 -0.68 14.03 14.07
CA ALA A 43 -1.54 13.22 14.93
C ALA A 43 -1.51 13.71 16.39
N PHE A 44 -0.34 14.12 16.89
CA PHE A 44 -0.20 14.68 18.23
C PHE A 44 -1.07 15.93 18.42
N PHE A 45 -1.02 16.87 17.47
CA PHE A 45 -1.91 18.04 17.52
C PHE A 45 -3.38 17.65 17.34
N GLY A 46 -3.68 16.68 16.48
CA GLY A 46 -5.03 16.18 16.26
C GLY A 46 -5.69 15.65 17.53
N VAL A 47 -4.96 14.89 18.35
CA VAL A 47 -5.46 14.35 19.63
C VAL A 47 -5.90 15.48 20.58
N PHE A 48 -5.15 16.58 20.66
CA PHE A 48 -5.53 17.70 21.51
C PHE A 48 -6.75 18.47 21.00
N ILE A 49 -6.92 18.54 19.66
CA ILE A 49 -8.02 19.29 19.05
C ILE A 49 -9.33 18.49 19.09
N PHE A 50 -9.26 17.18 18.82
CA PHE A 50 -10.46 16.35 18.64
C PHE A 50 -10.82 15.51 19.87
N ASP A 51 -9.82 14.98 20.60
CA ASP A 51 -10.04 14.06 21.74
C ASP A 51 -9.85 14.73 23.10
N GLY A 52 -9.47 16.00 23.14
CA GLY A 52 -9.30 16.78 24.38
C GLY A 52 -8.10 16.36 25.22
N GLY A 53 -7.22 15.47 24.74
CA GLY A 53 -6.00 15.10 25.44
C GLY A 53 -5.51 13.68 25.14
N PHE A 54 -4.31 13.39 25.59
CA PHE A 54 -3.64 12.12 25.35
C PHE A 54 -4.07 11.06 26.38
N HIS A 55 -4.62 9.94 25.90
CA HIS A 55 -4.99 8.79 26.71
C HIS A 55 -3.94 7.68 26.55
N MET A 56 -3.18 7.40 27.61
CA MET A 56 -2.21 6.30 27.59
C MET A 56 -2.93 4.95 27.60
N PRO A 57 -2.66 4.07 26.64
CA PRO A 57 -3.15 2.70 26.71
C PRO A 57 -2.48 1.95 27.85
N HIS A 58 -3.24 1.15 28.60
CA HIS A 58 -2.76 0.38 29.76
C HIS A 58 -3.00 -1.12 29.54
N GLY A 59 -2.21 -1.95 30.20
CA GLY A 59 -2.37 -3.40 30.16
C GLY A 59 -2.18 -4.01 28.76
N GLU A 60 -3.10 -4.85 28.35
CA GLU A 60 -3.05 -5.57 27.07
C GLU A 60 -3.09 -4.63 25.85
N ALA A 61 -3.77 -3.51 25.96
CA ALA A 61 -3.84 -2.52 24.88
C ALA A 61 -2.46 -1.93 24.54
N LEU A 62 -1.55 -1.81 25.50
CA LEU A 62 -0.19 -1.34 25.26
C LEU A 62 0.58 -2.28 24.32
N TRP A 63 0.48 -3.60 24.55
CA TRP A 63 1.11 -4.61 23.68
C TRP A 63 0.52 -4.59 22.26
N GLY A 64 -0.78 -4.38 22.16
CA GLY A 64 -1.45 -4.20 20.88
C GLY A 64 -0.91 -2.98 20.10
N VAL A 65 -0.77 -1.85 20.76
CA VAL A 65 -0.23 -0.61 20.14
C VAL A 65 1.23 -0.79 19.72
N LEU A 66 2.07 -1.40 20.56
CA LEU A 66 3.47 -1.68 20.23
C LEU A 66 3.58 -2.64 19.04
N GLY A 67 2.80 -3.73 19.04
CA GLY A 67 2.74 -4.66 17.91
C GLY A 67 2.30 -3.97 16.62
N MET A 68 1.23 -3.17 16.68
CA MET A 68 0.76 -2.38 15.54
C MET A 68 1.87 -1.46 15.00
N GLY A 69 2.60 -0.76 15.87
CA GLY A 69 3.70 0.13 15.49
C GLY A 69 4.82 -0.60 14.74
N VAL A 70 5.23 -1.78 15.23
CA VAL A 70 6.24 -2.61 14.57
C VAL A 70 5.77 -3.08 13.19
N PHE A 71 4.59 -3.70 13.11
CA PHE A 71 4.06 -4.21 11.83
C PHE A 71 3.75 -3.08 10.84
N ALA A 72 3.23 -1.95 11.31
CA ALA A 72 3.00 -0.77 10.48
C ALA A 72 4.32 -0.24 9.89
N THR A 73 5.39 -0.17 10.69
CA THR A 73 6.70 0.30 10.22
C THR A 73 7.27 -0.65 9.18
N LEU A 74 7.24 -1.96 9.42
CA LEU A 74 7.68 -2.97 8.45
C LEU A 74 6.87 -2.89 7.15
N GLY A 75 5.56 -2.77 7.27
CA GLY A 75 4.65 -2.59 6.13
C GLY A 75 4.96 -1.33 5.34
N GLN A 76 5.20 -0.20 6.00
CA GLN A 76 5.56 1.07 5.35
C GLN A 76 6.89 0.98 4.60
N VAL A 77 7.92 0.38 5.19
CA VAL A 77 9.20 0.19 4.50
C VAL A 77 9.04 -0.71 3.28
N ALA A 78 8.33 -1.82 3.41
CA ALA A 78 8.07 -2.73 2.29
C ALA A 78 7.27 -2.05 1.17
N ASN A 79 6.21 -1.31 1.53
CA ASN A 79 5.37 -0.57 0.60
C ASN A 79 6.19 0.50 -0.14
N THR A 80 6.93 1.34 0.57
CA THR A 80 7.79 2.38 -0.02
C THR A 80 8.80 1.78 -0.99
N ARG A 81 9.47 0.67 -0.63
CA ARG A 81 10.41 -0.04 -1.52
C ARG A 81 9.73 -0.59 -2.75
N SER A 82 8.53 -1.14 -2.61
CA SER A 82 7.76 -1.68 -3.72
C SER A 82 7.42 -0.60 -4.76
N PHE A 83 7.00 0.57 -4.32
CA PHE A 83 6.68 1.69 -5.22
C PHE A 83 7.92 2.41 -5.75
N ALA A 84 8.96 2.58 -4.96
CA ALA A 84 10.18 3.27 -5.38
C ALA A 84 10.98 2.47 -6.42
N TYR A 85 11.17 1.18 -6.19
CA TYR A 85 12.05 0.34 -7.01
C TYR A 85 11.31 -0.71 -7.84
N GLY A 86 10.06 -0.99 -7.51
CA GLY A 86 9.24 -1.98 -8.22
C GLY A 86 8.50 -1.39 -9.42
N ASN A 87 7.67 -2.24 -10.02
CA ASN A 87 6.70 -1.82 -11.02
C ASN A 87 5.49 -1.19 -10.32
N LEU A 88 5.24 0.09 -10.59
CA LEU A 88 4.18 0.89 -9.96
C LEU A 88 2.81 0.21 -10.09
N LEU A 89 2.47 -0.23 -11.30
CA LEU A 89 1.17 -0.84 -11.58
C LEU A 89 1.04 -2.20 -10.86
N LEU A 90 2.07 -3.03 -10.90
CA LEU A 90 2.07 -4.32 -10.22
C LEU A 90 2.01 -4.15 -8.69
N SER A 91 2.74 -3.19 -8.12
CA SER A 91 2.70 -2.88 -6.69
C SER A 91 1.31 -2.43 -6.25
N SER A 92 0.66 -1.57 -7.05
CA SER A 92 -0.72 -1.12 -6.78
C SER A 92 -1.71 -2.28 -6.81
N LEU A 93 -1.61 -3.16 -7.81
CA LEU A 93 -2.49 -4.32 -7.94
C LEU A 93 -2.30 -5.31 -6.78
N LEU A 94 -1.07 -5.56 -6.36
CA LEU A 94 -0.77 -6.40 -5.20
C LEU A 94 -1.26 -5.76 -3.89
N GLY A 95 -1.34 -4.44 -3.81
CA GLY A 95 -1.92 -3.73 -2.67
C GLY A 95 -3.36 -4.14 -2.37
N PHE A 96 -4.14 -4.49 -3.39
CA PHE A 96 -5.50 -4.99 -3.18
C PHE A 96 -5.56 -6.33 -2.44
N SER A 97 -4.46 -7.10 -2.38
CA SER A 97 -4.40 -8.34 -1.60
C SER A 97 -4.58 -8.10 -0.10
N ALA A 98 -4.33 -6.88 0.39
CA ALA A 98 -4.57 -6.54 1.79
C ALA A 98 -6.04 -6.75 2.20
N ILE A 99 -7.00 -6.59 1.28
CA ILE A 99 -8.42 -6.73 1.57
C ILE A 99 -8.78 -8.17 1.94
N PRO A 100 -8.49 -9.21 1.12
CA PRO A 100 -8.77 -10.59 1.52
C PRO A 100 -7.97 -11.02 2.76
N PHE A 101 -6.72 -10.58 2.93
CA PHE A 101 -5.95 -10.88 4.14
C PHE A 101 -6.58 -10.26 5.39
N SER A 102 -7.03 -9.00 5.32
CA SER A 102 -7.73 -8.34 6.42
C SER A 102 -9.01 -9.09 6.79
N LEU A 103 -9.78 -9.57 5.80
CA LEU A 103 -10.98 -10.35 6.03
C LEU A 103 -10.67 -11.68 6.74
N ILE A 104 -9.65 -12.41 6.29
CA ILE A 104 -9.22 -13.68 6.92
C ILE A 104 -8.81 -13.45 8.36
N ILE A 105 -8.03 -12.41 8.64
CA ILE A 105 -7.58 -12.06 9.98
C ILE A 105 -8.76 -11.64 10.86
N GLY A 106 -9.69 -10.83 10.34
CA GLY A 106 -10.91 -10.41 11.04
C GLY A 106 -11.72 -11.61 11.52
N VAL A 107 -11.94 -12.58 10.64
CA VAL A 107 -12.65 -13.81 11.02
C VAL A 107 -11.87 -14.68 12.00
N ALA A 108 -10.58 -14.87 11.75
CA ALA A 108 -9.76 -15.80 12.55
C ALA A 108 -9.47 -15.30 13.97
N LEU A 109 -9.26 -13.99 14.15
CA LEU A 109 -8.89 -13.41 15.44
C LEU A 109 -10.04 -12.72 16.16
N PHE A 110 -10.99 -12.15 15.43
CA PHE A 110 -12.08 -11.36 16.01
C PHE A 110 -13.45 -12.03 15.87
N ALA A 111 -13.52 -13.23 15.25
CA ALA A 111 -14.76 -13.93 14.98
C ALA A 111 -15.80 -13.08 14.23
N ASP A 112 -15.33 -12.21 13.34
CA ASP A 112 -16.19 -11.32 12.56
C ASP A 112 -17.16 -12.13 11.68
N HIS A 113 -18.43 -11.70 11.66
CA HIS A 113 -19.43 -12.31 10.78
C HIS A 113 -19.31 -11.75 9.36
N ILE A 114 -18.94 -12.62 8.41
CA ILE A 114 -18.86 -12.23 7.01
C ILE A 114 -20.28 -12.25 6.41
N SER A 115 -20.69 -11.10 5.88
CA SER A 115 -21.89 -11.01 5.08
C SER A 115 -21.65 -11.57 3.66
N TRP A 116 -22.68 -12.13 3.04
CA TRP A 116 -22.60 -12.59 1.66
C TRP A 116 -22.21 -11.49 0.67
N THR A 117 -22.61 -10.25 0.94
CA THR A 117 -22.21 -9.08 0.15
C THR A 117 -20.73 -8.78 0.27
N SER A 118 -20.16 -8.91 1.47
CA SER A 118 -18.70 -8.75 1.69
C SER A 118 -17.90 -9.83 0.95
N LEU A 119 -18.37 -11.08 1.02
CA LEU A 119 -17.71 -12.20 0.33
C LEU A 119 -17.74 -12.00 -1.20
N ALA A 120 -18.89 -11.59 -1.76
CA ALA A 120 -18.99 -11.26 -3.18
C ALA A 120 -18.07 -10.11 -3.58
N GLY A 121 -18.01 -9.02 -2.80
CA GLY A 121 -17.13 -7.89 -3.05
C GLY A 121 -15.65 -8.28 -3.04
N VAL A 122 -15.19 -9.03 -2.03
CA VAL A 122 -13.81 -9.52 -1.96
C VAL A 122 -13.48 -10.44 -3.13
N SER A 123 -14.39 -11.35 -3.49
CA SER A 123 -14.20 -12.24 -4.65
C SER A 123 -14.02 -11.46 -5.95
N MET A 124 -14.83 -10.42 -6.17
CA MET A 124 -14.70 -9.54 -7.34
C MET A 124 -13.34 -8.82 -7.37
N ILE A 125 -12.87 -8.31 -6.22
CA ILE A 125 -11.58 -7.62 -6.12
C ILE A 125 -10.43 -8.59 -6.43
N VAL A 126 -10.46 -9.81 -5.88
CA VAL A 126 -9.44 -10.83 -6.13
C VAL A 126 -9.40 -11.21 -7.61
N ILE A 127 -10.56 -11.48 -8.22
CA ILE A 127 -10.65 -11.83 -9.65
C ILE A 127 -10.14 -10.67 -10.52
N ALA A 128 -10.57 -9.45 -10.25
CA ALA A 128 -10.13 -8.27 -11.00
C ALA A 128 -8.63 -8.04 -10.86
N GLY A 129 -8.08 -8.18 -9.65
CA GLY A 129 -6.64 -8.06 -9.39
C GLY A 129 -5.81 -9.12 -10.09
N LEU A 130 -6.24 -10.38 -10.08
CA LEU A 130 -5.59 -11.46 -10.82
C LEU A 130 -5.61 -11.21 -12.32
N PHE A 131 -6.76 -10.84 -12.88
CA PHE A 131 -6.90 -10.53 -14.30
C PHE A 131 -6.00 -9.37 -14.72
N ALA A 132 -6.01 -8.27 -13.97
CA ALA A 132 -5.17 -7.11 -14.22
C ALA A 132 -3.67 -7.46 -14.12
N THR A 133 -3.27 -8.28 -13.13
CA THR A 133 -1.88 -8.73 -12.96
C THR A 133 -1.40 -9.56 -14.16
N VAL A 134 -2.23 -10.50 -14.63
CA VAL A 134 -1.90 -11.34 -15.79
C VAL A 134 -1.79 -10.49 -17.06
N HIS A 135 -2.73 -9.56 -17.26
CA HIS A 135 -2.72 -8.66 -18.42
C HIS A 135 -1.47 -7.77 -18.41
N THR A 136 -1.12 -7.16 -17.28
CA THR A 136 0.08 -6.32 -17.14
C THR A 136 1.36 -7.10 -17.46
N LYS A 137 1.52 -8.31 -16.91
CA LYS A 137 2.70 -9.14 -17.19
C LYS A 137 2.80 -9.54 -18.67
N ARG A 138 1.67 -9.76 -19.34
CA ARG A 138 1.67 -10.06 -20.79
C ARG A 138 2.12 -8.84 -21.60
N THR A 139 1.62 -7.66 -21.27
CA THR A 139 1.98 -6.41 -21.93
C THR A 139 3.47 -6.08 -21.74
N GLU A 140 4.00 -6.23 -20.54
CA GLU A 140 5.43 -6.03 -20.26
C GLU A 140 6.32 -6.98 -21.05
N LYS A 141 5.96 -8.27 -21.12
CA LYS A 141 6.69 -9.24 -21.93
C LYS A 141 6.65 -8.89 -23.42
N ALA A 142 5.51 -8.45 -23.93
CA ALA A 142 5.38 -8.05 -25.33
C ALA A 142 6.25 -6.83 -25.64
N LEU A 143 6.26 -5.82 -24.78
CA LEU A 143 7.11 -4.64 -24.91
C LEU A 143 8.60 -4.99 -24.84
N ALA A 144 9.01 -5.82 -23.89
CA ALA A 144 10.40 -6.27 -23.78
C ALA A 144 10.88 -7.06 -25.00
N ASN A 145 10.02 -7.88 -25.60
CA ASN A 145 10.35 -8.61 -26.83
C ASN A 145 10.45 -7.65 -28.03
N ALA A 146 9.54 -6.70 -28.17
CA ALA A 146 9.58 -5.70 -29.24
C ALA A 146 10.85 -4.83 -29.16
N GLN A 147 11.26 -4.44 -27.93
CA GLN A 147 12.51 -3.69 -27.73
C GLN A 147 13.75 -4.51 -28.15
N LYS A 148 13.80 -5.80 -27.81
CA LYS A 148 14.91 -6.70 -28.21
C LYS A 148 14.97 -6.89 -29.74
N GLU A 149 13.84 -6.98 -30.40
CA GLU A 149 13.79 -7.09 -31.86
C GLU A 149 14.24 -5.79 -32.55
N ALA A 150 13.81 -4.62 -32.01
CA ALA A 150 14.25 -3.32 -32.52
C ALA A 150 15.77 -3.12 -32.34
N GLU A 151 16.33 -3.53 -31.18
CA GLU A 151 17.76 -3.45 -30.91
C GLU A 151 18.58 -4.36 -31.87
N LYS A 152 18.09 -5.58 -32.15
CA LYS A 152 18.71 -6.48 -33.11
C LYS A 152 18.66 -5.95 -34.56
N ALA A 153 17.57 -5.31 -34.94
CA ALA A 153 17.43 -4.69 -36.25
C ALA A 153 18.33 -3.47 -36.45
N ALA A 154 18.59 -2.71 -35.37
CA ALA A 154 19.48 -1.54 -35.37
C ALA A 154 20.99 -1.94 -35.39
N ALA A 155 21.30 -3.17 -35.00
CA ALA A 155 22.69 -3.70 -34.97
C ALA A 155 23.13 -4.40 -36.26
N GLN A 156 22.22 -4.54 -37.24
CA GLN A 156 22.48 -5.07 -38.58
C GLN A 156 22.62 -3.93 -39.60
#